data_a5fbcd6f14df2a23ba1bf981e2e6ed34
#
_entry.id   a5fbcd6f14df2a23ba1bf981e2e6ed34
#
_cell.length_a   1.000
_cell.length_b   1.000
_cell.length_c   1.000
_cell.angle_alpha   90.00
_cell.angle_beta   90.00
_cell.angle_gamma   90.00
#
_symmetry.space_group_name_H-M   'P 1'
#
loop_
_entity.id
_entity.type
_entity.pdbx_description
1 polymer ?
#
loop_
_entity_poly.entity_id
_entity_poly.type
_entity_poly.pdbx_seq_one_letter_code
_entity_poly.pdbx_strand_id
1 'polypeptide(L)'
;MLTTPSDSLEDVRYQKPLFQVVTKPGIQYAEVDGYWSALEGSTSSAEMFFQMRHVADEQPLKLRLDLYLPKGDTLAHRPLVMLIHGGAFYFGSRQDPSITRWCRHFASLGYVAASIDYRLGFFPSMNNIDRAGYRALQDAHAALRFLVDNQERYGIDTSMMFVGGCSSGGITALNLVYLNNDNRPPSTHDLGKVETCGNDLTNHFSIKGIVNMWGALFDTSAMRGHHEPILAFHGDKDKIVPYDYDYPFQQIGDAKNLLVNKMYGSSCIVDYAQKHGQQATLYTFEGAGHSPHNNPNPKKANEIFHFIQDKMTDFFYQIIRQKKLKDSTSQN
;
A
#
# COMPACT_ATOMS: atom_id res chain seq x y z
N MET A 1 3.96 41.87 -24.85
CA MET A 1 4.11 41.11 -23.61
C MET A 1 2.90 40.19 -23.50
N LEU A 2 3.04 38.90 -23.81
CA LEU A 2 1.98 37.90 -23.65
C LEU A 2 2.00 37.47 -22.18
N THR A 3 0.98 37.86 -21.42
CA THR A 3 0.72 37.33 -20.09
C THR A 3 0.34 35.86 -20.24
N THR A 4 1.17 34.97 -19.75
CA THR A 4 0.77 33.55 -19.54
C THR A 4 -0.46 33.55 -18.62
N PRO A 5 -1.52 32.77 -18.95
CA PRO A 5 -2.64 32.63 -18.03
C PRO A 5 -2.08 32.10 -16.72
N SER A 6 -2.40 32.74 -15.60
CA SER A 6 -2.15 32.18 -14.28
C SER A 6 -3.00 30.91 -14.16
N ASP A 7 -2.36 29.73 -14.12
CA ASP A 7 -3.03 28.48 -13.83
C ASP A 7 -3.93 28.73 -12.62
N SER A 8 -5.23 28.42 -12.71
CA SER A 8 -6.12 28.49 -11.55
C SER A 8 -5.67 27.44 -10.53
N LEU A 9 -5.99 27.64 -9.24
CA LEU A 9 -5.72 26.65 -8.19
C LEU A 9 -6.25 25.24 -8.54
N GLU A 10 -7.34 25.19 -9.28
CA GLU A 10 -7.94 23.94 -9.74
C GLU A 10 -7.10 23.24 -10.82
N ASP A 11 -6.44 23.99 -11.70
CA ASP A 11 -5.66 23.44 -12.81
C ASP A 11 -4.36 22.77 -12.34
N VAL A 12 -3.81 23.21 -11.21
CA VAL A 12 -2.53 22.70 -10.66
C VAL A 12 -2.72 21.78 -9.45
N ARG A 13 -3.93 21.72 -8.90
CA ARG A 13 -4.27 20.85 -7.77
C ARG A 13 -4.03 19.39 -8.12
N TYR A 14 -3.50 18.66 -7.17
CA TYR A 14 -3.10 17.25 -7.29
C TYR A 14 -1.86 16.98 -8.16
N GLN A 15 -1.25 18.02 -8.72
CA GLN A 15 -0.03 17.93 -9.55
C GLN A 15 1.16 18.67 -8.95
N LYS A 16 0.93 19.81 -8.30
CA LYS A 16 2.00 20.65 -7.74
C LYS A 16 1.78 20.90 -6.25
N PRO A 17 2.84 20.99 -5.44
CA PRO A 17 2.72 21.35 -4.03
C PRO A 17 2.06 22.73 -3.85
N LEU A 18 0.93 22.77 -3.17
CA LEU A 18 0.14 23.97 -2.91
C LEU A 18 -0.02 24.26 -1.42
N PHE A 19 0.13 23.23 -0.58
CA PHE A 19 -0.21 23.31 0.84
C PHE A 19 0.95 22.92 1.73
N GLN A 20 1.05 23.59 2.88
CA GLN A 20 1.78 23.05 4.01
C GLN A 20 1.04 21.81 4.56
N VAL A 21 1.75 20.89 5.21
CA VAL A 21 1.18 19.64 5.69
C VAL A 21 1.06 19.65 7.21
N VAL A 22 -0.14 19.33 7.70
CA VAL A 22 -0.39 19.01 9.10
C VAL A 22 -0.44 17.50 9.25
N THR A 23 0.32 16.96 10.20
CA THR A 23 0.27 15.53 10.56
C THR A 23 -0.56 15.36 11.83
N LYS A 24 -1.49 14.41 11.83
CA LYS A 24 -2.18 13.90 13.02
C LYS A 24 -1.66 12.50 13.30
N PRO A 25 -0.69 12.34 14.21
CA PRO A 25 -0.03 11.06 14.43
C PRO A 25 -0.82 10.16 15.38
N GLY A 26 -0.66 8.85 15.23
CA GLY A 26 -1.04 7.86 16.20
C GLY A 26 -2.53 7.70 16.44
N ILE A 27 -3.37 7.96 15.43
CA ILE A 27 -4.82 7.77 15.51
C ILE A 27 -5.10 6.26 15.57
N GLN A 28 -5.72 5.78 16.64
CA GLN A 28 -6.14 4.39 16.76
C GLN A 28 -7.33 4.13 15.83
N TYR A 29 -7.23 3.10 14.99
CA TYR A 29 -8.29 2.71 14.06
C TYR A 29 -8.86 1.31 14.33
N ALA A 30 -8.13 0.47 15.06
CA ALA A 30 -8.56 -0.88 15.41
C ALA A 30 -7.92 -1.34 16.73
N GLU A 31 -8.51 -2.40 17.31
CA GLU A 31 -7.93 -3.18 18.40
C GLU A 31 -8.09 -4.66 18.06
N VAL A 32 -6.99 -5.43 18.13
CA VAL A 32 -6.93 -6.83 17.68
C VAL A 32 -5.90 -7.60 18.47
N ASP A 33 -6.06 -8.90 18.58
CA ASP A 33 -5.02 -9.77 19.12
C ASP A 33 -3.94 -10.05 18.05
N GLY A 34 -2.68 -10.01 18.46
CA GLY A 34 -1.54 -10.24 17.60
C GLY A 34 -0.23 -10.21 18.36
N TYR A 35 0.89 -10.37 17.68
CA TYR A 35 2.21 -10.42 18.31
C TYR A 35 2.76 -9.00 18.56
N TRP A 36 2.87 -8.19 17.51
CA TRP A 36 3.23 -6.75 17.55
C TRP A 36 2.69 -6.04 16.32
N SER A 37 2.73 -4.69 16.32
CA SER A 37 2.19 -3.88 15.20
C SER A 37 3.16 -2.81 14.68
N ALA A 38 4.24 -2.55 15.40
CA ALA A 38 5.29 -1.64 14.98
C ALA A 38 6.60 -2.14 15.57
N LEU A 39 7.62 -2.22 14.76
CA LEU A 39 8.98 -2.49 15.17
C LEU A 39 9.86 -1.35 14.66
N GLU A 40 10.11 -0.40 15.54
CA GLU A 40 11.04 0.70 15.28
C GLU A 40 12.45 0.22 15.61
N GLY A 41 13.38 0.41 14.68
CA GLY A 41 14.77 0.12 14.94
C GLY A 41 15.47 -0.70 13.87
N SER A 42 16.72 -0.99 14.13
CA SER A 42 17.59 -1.65 13.17
C SER A 42 17.18 -3.10 12.96
N THR A 43 17.25 -3.54 11.73
CA THR A 43 17.04 -4.93 11.30
C THR A 43 18.22 -5.83 11.66
N SER A 44 18.77 -5.73 12.87
CA SER A 44 19.86 -6.61 13.28
C SER A 44 19.34 -8.03 13.48
N SER A 45 20.14 -9.02 13.08
CA SER A 45 19.82 -10.44 13.26
C SER A 45 19.53 -10.79 14.73
N ALA A 46 20.11 -10.05 15.69
CA ALA A 46 19.90 -10.24 17.11
C ALA A 46 18.52 -9.76 17.55
N GLU A 47 18.05 -8.61 17.07
CA GLU A 47 16.69 -8.11 17.37
C GLU A 47 15.63 -9.01 16.75
N MET A 48 15.86 -9.48 15.52
CA MET A 48 15.00 -10.46 14.88
C MET A 48 14.85 -11.74 15.69
N PHE A 49 15.98 -12.28 16.20
CA PHE A 49 15.98 -13.47 17.06
C PHE A 49 15.30 -13.20 18.41
N PHE A 50 15.46 -12.02 18.97
CA PHE A 50 14.80 -11.63 20.21
C PHE A 50 13.28 -11.55 20.04
N GLN A 51 12.79 -10.98 18.95
CA GLN A 51 11.37 -10.88 18.65
C GLN A 51 10.74 -12.24 18.33
N MET A 52 11.48 -13.15 17.68
CA MET A 52 10.98 -14.51 17.40
C MET A 52 10.57 -15.26 18.67
N ARG A 53 11.15 -14.95 19.84
CA ARG A 53 10.75 -15.57 21.11
C ARG A 53 9.36 -15.14 21.57
N HIS A 54 8.87 -14.00 21.12
CA HIS A 54 7.55 -13.46 21.47
C HIS A 54 6.43 -13.83 20.49
N VAL A 55 6.74 -14.58 19.42
CA VAL A 55 5.72 -15.03 18.44
C VAL A 55 4.72 -16.03 19.02
N ALA A 56 4.99 -16.60 20.19
CA ALA A 56 4.06 -17.51 20.87
C ALA A 56 2.97 -16.77 21.67
N ASP A 57 3.18 -15.49 21.99
CA ASP A 57 2.34 -14.73 22.92
C ASP A 57 1.55 -13.67 22.15
N GLU A 58 0.32 -14.00 21.73
CA GLU A 58 -0.61 -13.01 21.20
C GLU A 58 -1.14 -12.13 22.35
N GLN A 59 -1.23 -10.82 22.08
CA GLN A 59 -1.69 -9.81 23.04
C GLN A 59 -2.58 -8.78 22.34
N PRO A 60 -3.45 -8.06 23.08
CA PRO A 60 -4.23 -6.98 22.51
C PRO A 60 -3.33 -5.87 21.97
N LEU A 61 -3.49 -5.54 20.69
CA LEU A 61 -2.74 -4.52 19.99
C LEU A 61 -3.66 -3.38 19.56
N LYS A 62 -3.22 -2.15 19.81
CA LYS A 62 -3.87 -0.94 19.31
C LYS A 62 -3.21 -0.54 17.99
N LEU A 63 -3.89 -0.83 16.89
CA LEU A 63 -3.41 -0.46 15.57
C LEU A 63 -3.64 1.02 15.30
N ARG A 64 -2.62 1.70 14.78
CA ARG A 64 -2.60 3.15 14.60
C ARG A 64 -2.30 3.53 13.16
N LEU A 65 -2.79 4.72 12.78
CA LEU A 65 -2.42 5.39 11.54
C LEU A 65 -1.93 6.81 11.83
N ASP A 66 -1.10 7.33 10.92
CA ASP A 66 -0.78 8.74 10.85
C ASP A 66 -1.52 9.35 9.66
N LEU A 67 -2.17 10.49 9.88
CA LEU A 67 -2.94 11.19 8.85
C LEU A 67 -2.24 12.50 8.49
N TYR A 68 -2.08 12.73 7.19
CA TYR A 68 -1.44 13.90 6.61
C TYR A 68 -2.47 14.72 5.85
N LEU A 69 -2.64 15.97 6.23
CA LEU A 69 -3.70 16.85 5.73
C LEU A 69 -3.10 18.13 5.14
N PRO A 70 -3.68 18.67 4.05
CA PRO A 70 -3.32 19.99 3.51
C PRO A 70 -3.78 21.09 4.47
N LYS A 71 -2.84 21.87 5.02
CA LYS A 71 -3.11 22.94 5.96
C LYS A 71 -3.81 24.10 5.26
N GLY A 72 -4.96 24.52 5.78
CA GLY A 72 -5.70 25.68 5.28
C GLY A 72 -6.46 25.42 3.98
N ASP A 73 -6.51 24.20 3.50
CA ASP A 73 -7.33 23.82 2.37
C ASP A 73 -8.82 23.80 2.75
N THR A 74 -9.64 24.48 1.98
CA THR A 74 -11.09 24.64 2.23
C THR A 74 -11.94 23.61 1.49
N LEU A 75 -11.35 22.77 0.62
CA LEU A 75 -12.11 21.72 -0.07
C LEU A 75 -12.67 20.71 0.96
N ALA A 76 -13.98 20.47 0.91
CA ALA A 76 -14.64 19.57 1.86
C ALA A 76 -14.30 18.10 1.65
N HIS A 77 -14.17 17.68 0.39
CA HIS A 77 -13.96 16.29 0.02
C HIS A 77 -12.72 16.14 -0.86
N ARG A 78 -11.69 15.45 -0.38
CA ARG A 78 -10.38 15.26 -1.01
C ARG A 78 -10.13 13.79 -1.27
N PRO A 79 -9.54 13.43 -2.41
CA PRO A 79 -9.10 12.06 -2.64
C PRO A 79 -8.21 11.55 -1.51
N LEU A 80 -8.38 10.27 -1.15
CA LEU A 80 -7.58 9.58 -0.14
C LEU A 80 -6.47 8.77 -0.81
N VAL A 81 -5.24 8.87 -0.28
CA VAL A 81 -4.13 7.97 -0.59
C VAL A 81 -3.70 7.27 0.68
N MET A 82 -3.90 5.96 0.79
CA MET A 82 -3.40 5.16 1.91
C MET A 82 -2.17 4.36 1.47
N LEU A 83 -1.04 4.58 2.15
CA LEU A 83 0.23 3.89 1.88
C LEU A 83 0.60 2.94 3.02
N ILE A 84 1.07 1.74 2.65
CA ILE A 84 1.34 0.63 3.55
C ILE A 84 2.84 0.31 3.50
N HIS A 85 3.49 0.27 4.66
CA HIS A 85 4.92 -0.01 4.76
C HIS A 85 5.26 -1.47 4.43
N GLY A 86 6.51 -1.71 4.06
CA GLY A 86 7.09 -3.03 3.88
C GLY A 86 7.58 -3.66 5.19
N GLY A 87 8.42 -4.70 5.05
CA GLY A 87 9.05 -5.35 6.20
C GLY A 87 8.69 -6.82 6.37
N ALA A 88 8.31 -7.49 5.27
CA ALA A 88 8.04 -8.94 5.22
C ALA A 88 6.98 -9.41 6.24
N PHE A 89 6.01 -8.56 6.59
CA PHE A 89 5.02 -8.83 7.64
C PHE A 89 5.63 -9.06 9.03
N TYR A 90 6.87 -8.64 9.22
CA TYR A 90 7.63 -8.87 10.44
C TYR A 90 8.17 -7.59 11.05
N PHE A 91 8.53 -6.60 10.24
CA PHE A 91 9.15 -5.33 10.61
C PHE A 91 8.38 -4.13 10.07
N GLY A 92 8.85 -2.96 10.46
CA GLY A 92 8.38 -1.68 9.97
C GLY A 92 7.31 -1.05 10.83
N SER A 93 6.92 0.13 10.43
CA SER A 93 5.84 0.89 11.06
C SER A 93 5.27 1.91 10.09
N ARG A 94 4.14 2.54 10.46
CA ARG A 94 3.55 3.68 9.75
C ARG A 94 4.52 4.85 9.59
N GLN A 95 5.61 4.88 10.35
CA GLN A 95 6.65 5.92 10.34
C GLN A 95 7.81 5.60 9.38
N ASP A 96 7.69 4.57 8.53
CA ASP A 96 8.68 4.30 7.48
C ASP A 96 9.04 5.60 6.74
N PRO A 97 10.35 5.95 6.62
CA PRO A 97 10.79 7.23 6.06
C PRO A 97 10.29 7.49 4.63
N SER A 98 10.22 6.47 3.79
CA SER A 98 9.76 6.61 2.40
C SER A 98 8.26 6.81 2.33
N ILE A 99 7.51 6.01 3.08
CA ILE A 99 6.04 6.11 3.19
C ILE A 99 5.63 7.48 3.72
N THR A 100 6.26 7.95 4.82
CA THR A 100 5.93 9.27 5.40
C THR A 100 6.27 10.42 4.47
N ARG A 101 7.37 10.34 3.71
CA ARG A 101 7.73 11.36 2.70
C ARG A 101 6.70 11.40 1.57
N TRP A 102 6.27 10.26 1.04
CA TRP A 102 5.24 10.22 0.00
C TRP A 102 3.88 10.69 0.53
N CYS A 103 3.47 10.29 1.74
CA CYS A 103 2.23 10.81 2.35
C CYS A 103 2.26 12.34 2.49
N ARG A 104 3.37 12.92 2.97
CA ARG A 104 3.55 14.37 3.03
C ARG A 104 3.49 15.02 1.65
N HIS A 105 4.11 14.40 0.64
CA HIS A 105 4.03 14.89 -0.72
C HIS A 105 2.58 14.95 -1.18
N PHE A 106 1.80 13.87 -1.10
CA PHE A 106 0.42 13.87 -1.53
C PHE A 106 -0.45 14.86 -0.75
N ALA A 107 -0.26 14.98 0.56
CA ALA A 107 -0.96 16.00 1.33
C ALA A 107 -0.62 17.43 0.86
N SER A 108 0.63 17.69 0.46
CA SER A 108 1.01 18.99 -0.10
C SER A 108 0.35 19.29 -1.45
N LEU A 109 -0.06 18.27 -2.19
CA LEU A 109 -0.80 18.40 -3.46
C LEU A 109 -2.32 18.59 -3.24
N GLY A 110 -2.82 18.43 -2.01
CA GLY A 110 -4.24 18.58 -1.68
C GLY A 110 -5.00 17.25 -1.48
N TYR A 111 -4.33 16.12 -1.37
CA TYR A 111 -4.93 14.86 -0.95
C TYR A 111 -5.05 14.79 0.58
N VAL A 112 -5.91 13.91 1.07
CA VAL A 112 -5.75 13.30 2.39
C VAL A 112 -4.85 12.10 2.21
N ALA A 113 -3.76 11.99 2.99
CA ALA A 113 -2.89 10.82 2.93
C ALA A 113 -2.81 10.13 4.30
N ALA A 114 -2.69 8.81 4.30
CA ALA A 114 -2.59 8.01 5.51
C ALA A 114 -1.46 6.98 5.38
N SER A 115 -0.72 6.75 6.47
CA SER A 115 0.16 5.60 6.65
C SER A 115 -0.33 4.78 7.85
N ILE A 116 -0.29 3.45 7.75
CA ILE A 116 -0.88 2.56 8.74
C ILE A 116 0.17 1.62 9.35
N ASP A 117 0.03 1.31 10.64
CA ASP A 117 0.56 0.09 11.23
C ASP A 117 -0.40 -1.06 10.93
N TYR A 118 0.08 -2.27 10.92
CA TYR A 118 -0.71 -3.51 10.83
C TYR A 118 -0.06 -4.59 11.68
N ARG A 119 -0.77 -5.68 11.97
CA ARG A 119 -0.21 -6.79 12.75
C ARG A 119 1.00 -7.40 12.06
N LEU A 120 2.07 -7.52 12.81
CA LEU A 120 3.35 -8.07 12.43
C LEU A 120 3.65 -9.32 13.25
N GLY A 121 4.55 -10.15 12.72
CA GLY A 121 5.05 -11.33 13.38
C GLY A 121 4.38 -12.62 12.92
N PHE A 122 5.20 -13.64 12.79
CA PHE A 122 4.79 -15.03 12.54
C PHE A 122 5.94 -15.97 12.90
N PHE A 123 5.61 -17.19 13.27
CA PHE A 123 6.61 -18.26 13.35
C PHE A 123 6.91 -18.76 11.94
N PRO A 124 8.17 -18.86 11.51
CA PRO A 124 8.52 -19.27 10.15
C PRO A 124 8.02 -20.67 9.82
N SER A 125 6.96 -20.73 9.02
CA SER A 125 6.44 -21.95 8.40
C SER A 125 5.62 -21.57 7.16
N MET A 126 5.41 -22.52 6.25
CA MET A 126 4.76 -22.28 4.97
C MET A 126 3.38 -21.59 5.10
N ASN A 127 2.56 -21.99 6.05
CA ASN A 127 1.22 -21.43 6.23
C ASN A 127 1.23 -20.11 7.01
N ASN A 128 2.25 -19.83 7.80
CA ASN A 128 2.23 -18.67 8.69
C ASN A 128 2.51 -17.35 7.97
N ILE A 129 3.24 -17.37 6.86
CA ILE A 129 3.43 -16.15 6.06
C ILE A 129 2.12 -15.76 5.35
N ASP A 130 1.33 -16.74 4.87
CA ASP A 130 0.01 -16.50 4.30
C ASP A 130 -0.92 -15.89 5.36
N ARG A 131 -0.87 -16.42 6.59
CA ARG A 131 -1.65 -15.93 7.74
C ARG A 131 -1.25 -14.51 8.13
N ALA A 132 0.05 -14.20 8.14
CA ALA A 132 0.54 -12.85 8.41
C ALA A 132 0.07 -11.87 7.32
N GLY A 133 0.15 -12.25 6.05
CA GLY A 133 -0.37 -11.45 4.94
C GLY A 133 -1.88 -11.22 5.03
N TYR A 134 -2.65 -12.24 5.43
CA TYR A 134 -4.09 -12.10 5.63
C TYR A 134 -4.45 -11.21 6.83
N ARG A 135 -3.71 -11.30 7.95
CA ARG A 135 -3.87 -10.35 9.08
C ARG A 135 -3.58 -8.91 8.65
N ALA A 136 -2.52 -8.68 7.87
CA ALA A 136 -2.23 -7.35 7.34
C ALA A 136 -3.35 -6.83 6.42
N LEU A 137 -3.97 -7.70 5.61
CA LEU A 137 -5.14 -7.37 4.81
C LEU A 137 -6.35 -6.99 5.68
N GLN A 138 -6.66 -7.78 6.72
CA GLN A 138 -7.74 -7.48 7.65
C GLN A 138 -7.54 -6.10 8.30
N ASP A 139 -6.32 -5.79 8.70
CA ASP A 139 -5.97 -4.54 9.38
C ASP A 139 -6.05 -3.34 8.42
N ALA A 140 -5.54 -3.48 7.21
CA ALA A 140 -5.65 -2.44 6.18
C ALA A 140 -7.11 -2.19 5.77
N HIS A 141 -7.94 -3.25 5.72
CA HIS A 141 -9.37 -3.14 5.48
C HIS A 141 -10.08 -2.40 6.65
N ALA A 142 -9.71 -2.70 7.90
CA ALA A 142 -10.23 -1.99 9.07
C ALA A 142 -9.83 -0.50 9.07
N ALA A 143 -8.61 -0.17 8.64
CA ALA A 143 -8.16 1.21 8.49
C ALA A 143 -8.98 1.97 7.45
N LEU A 144 -9.30 1.35 6.32
CA LEU A 144 -10.16 1.97 5.29
C LEU A 144 -11.58 2.18 5.80
N ARG A 145 -12.20 1.21 6.49
CA ARG A 145 -13.52 1.40 7.13
C ARG A 145 -13.51 2.57 8.10
N PHE A 146 -12.47 2.67 8.94
CA PHE A 146 -12.30 3.77 9.88
C PHE A 146 -12.19 5.13 9.16
N LEU A 147 -11.43 5.21 8.08
CA LEU A 147 -11.26 6.44 7.30
C LEU A 147 -12.57 6.85 6.61
N VAL A 148 -13.35 5.89 6.10
CA VAL A 148 -14.68 6.14 5.51
C VAL A 148 -15.67 6.61 6.57
N ASP A 149 -15.70 5.99 7.74
CA ASP A 149 -16.56 6.40 8.86
C ASP A 149 -16.26 7.83 9.32
N ASN A 150 -15.00 8.23 9.25
CA ASN A 150 -14.56 9.58 9.61
C ASN A 150 -14.40 10.54 8.42
N GLN A 151 -15.05 10.27 7.28
CA GLN A 151 -14.88 11.04 6.04
C GLN A 151 -15.16 12.54 6.23
N GLU A 152 -16.22 12.90 6.92
CA GLU A 152 -16.58 14.30 7.18
C GLU A 152 -15.53 14.98 8.07
N ARG A 153 -15.09 14.29 9.12
CA ARG A 153 -14.09 14.80 10.06
C ARG A 153 -12.75 15.12 9.43
N TYR A 154 -12.35 14.33 8.43
CA TYR A 154 -11.04 14.45 7.78
C TYR A 154 -11.13 15.02 6.35
N GLY A 155 -12.33 15.26 5.86
CA GLY A 155 -12.59 15.80 4.53
C GLY A 155 -12.17 14.83 3.43
N ILE A 156 -12.59 13.56 3.51
CA ILE A 156 -12.25 12.49 2.57
C ILE A 156 -13.35 12.33 1.52
N ASP A 157 -12.98 12.31 0.24
CA ASP A 157 -13.82 11.84 -0.85
C ASP A 157 -13.74 10.31 -0.95
N THR A 158 -14.73 9.63 -0.38
CA THR A 158 -14.79 8.15 -0.39
C THR A 158 -15.06 7.56 -1.77
N SER A 159 -15.44 8.38 -2.75
CA SER A 159 -15.56 7.98 -4.14
C SER A 159 -14.22 7.99 -4.89
N MET A 160 -13.14 8.49 -4.27
CA MET A 160 -11.82 8.63 -4.88
C MET A 160 -10.73 8.22 -3.89
N MET A 161 -10.59 6.90 -3.70
CA MET A 161 -9.65 6.31 -2.77
C MET A 161 -8.60 5.48 -3.51
N PHE A 162 -7.34 5.67 -3.13
CA PHE A 162 -6.17 4.98 -3.67
C PHE A 162 -5.43 4.25 -2.57
N VAL A 163 -4.88 3.09 -2.90
CA VAL A 163 -4.03 2.31 -2.00
C VAL A 163 -2.69 2.01 -2.65
N GLY A 164 -1.65 1.94 -1.85
CA GLY A 164 -0.35 1.52 -2.34
C GLY A 164 0.54 1.04 -1.20
N GLY A 165 1.65 0.43 -1.55
CA GLY A 165 2.61 -0.01 -0.55
C GLY A 165 3.86 -0.61 -1.13
N CYS A 166 4.85 -0.83 -0.24
CA CYS A 166 6.15 -1.39 -0.56
C CYS A 166 6.25 -2.84 -0.10
N SER A 167 6.77 -3.77 -0.92
CA SER A 167 7.06 -5.14 -0.49
C SER A 167 5.80 -5.82 0.09
N SER A 168 5.83 -6.27 1.34
CA SER A 168 4.64 -6.78 2.05
C SER A 168 3.47 -5.79 2.05
N GLY A 169 3.73 -4.48 2.10
CA GLY A 169 2.70 -3.45 1.93
C GLY A 169 2.12 -3.41 0.51
N GLY A 170 2.94 -3.67 -0.52
CA GLY A 170 2.49 -3.81 -1.91
C GLY A 170 1.62 -5.05 -2.10
N ILE A 171 2.00 -6.18 -1.48
CA ILE A 171 1.18 -7.40 -1.42
C ILE A 171 -0.17 -7.10 -0.74
N THR A 172 -0.16 -6.38 0.37
CA THR A 172 -1.39 -6.01 1.09
C THR A 172 -2.28 -5.08 0.26
N ALA A 173 -1.70 -4.09 -0.43
CA ALA A 173 -2.44 -3.17 -1.29
C ALA A 173 -3.13 -3.88 -2.46
N LEU A 174 -2.47 -4.84 -3.09
CA LEU A 174 -3.06 -5.70 -4.13
C LEU A 174 -4.19 -6.58 -3.55
N ASN A 175 -3.95 -7.21 -2.41
CA ASN A 175 -4.92 -8.07 -1.75
C ASN A 175 -6.16 -7.33 -1.25
N LEU A 176 -6.08 -6.03 -0.92
CA LEU A 176 -7.25 -5.20 -0.59
C LEU A 176 -8.28 -5.14 -1.71
N VAL A 177 -7.86 -5.38 -2.94
CA VAL A 177 -8.74 -5.37 -4.11
C VAL A 177 -9.07 -6.79 -4.59
N TYR A 178 -8.10 -7.70 -4.58
CA TYR A 178 -8.22 -8.99 -5.25
C TYR A 178 -8.54 -10.16 -4.33
N LEU A 179 -8.24 -10.05 -3.02
CA LEU A 179 -8.49 -11.13 -2.07
C LEU A 179 -9.77 -10.87 -1.26
N ASN A 180 -10.63 -11.87 -1.19
CA ASN A 180 -11.86 -11.85 -0.42
C ASN A 180 -12.03 -13.16 0.37
N ASN A 181 -13.19 -13.33 1.01
CA ASN A 181 -13.43 -14.52 1.84
C ASN A 181 -13.54 -15.83 1.04
N ASP A 182 -13.87 -15.76 -0.24
CA ASP A 182 -14.11 -16.94 -1.07
C ASP A 182 -12.82 -17.47 -1.71
N ASN A 183 -11.86 -16.57 -2.01
CA ASN A 183 -10.59 -16.91 -2.68
C ASN A 183 -9.36 -16.86 -1.76
N ARG A 184 -9.54 -16.66 -0.45
CA ARG A 184 -8.44 -16.62 0.52
C ARG A 184 -7.81 -17.99 0.74
N PRO A 185 -6.51 -18.06 1.09
CA PRO A 185 -5.83 -19.34 1.36
C PRO A 185 -6.53 -20.13 2.47
N PRO A 186 -6.66 -21.47 2.34
CA PRO A 186 -7.27 -22.33 3.38
C PRO A 186 -6.65 -22.19 4.76
N SER A 187 -5.33 -21.89 4.83
CA SER A 187 -4.58 -21.63 6.06
C SER A 187 -5.06 -20.42 6.86
N THR A 188 -5.98 -19.61 6.29
CA THR A 188 -6.49 -18.37 6.90
C THR A 188 -7.97 -18.47 7.33
N HIS A 189 -8.64 -19.60 7.10
CA HIS A 189 -10.08 -19.74 7.31
C HIS A 189 -10.51 -19.52 8.77
N ASP A 190 -9.67 -19.86 9.72
CA ASP A 190 -9.88 -19.66 11.15
C ASP A 190 -9.64 -18.23 11.65
N LEU A 191 -9.03 -17.36 10.82
CA LEU A 191 -8.72 -15.98 11.17
C LEU A 191 -9.91 -15.00 11.06
N GLY A 192 -11.12 -15.52 10.75
CA GLY A 192 -12.29 -14.67 10.55
C GLY A 192 -12.33 -13.99 9.17
N LYS A 193 -13.34 -13.17 8.97
CA LYS A 193 -13.57 -12.45 7.70
C LYS A 193 -12.81 -11.12 7.66
N VAL A 194 -12.51 -10.66 6.45
CA VAL A 194 -11.83 -9.37 6.24
C VAL A 194 -12.68 -8.21 6.75
N GLU A 195 -14.00 -8.26 6.52
CA GLU A 195 -14.91 -7.15 6.80
C GLU A 195 -15.22 -6.95 8.28
N THR A 196 -14.95 -7.94 9.14
CA THR A 196 -15.36 -7.91 10.55
C THR A 196 -14.20 -7.84 11.53
N CYS A 197 -12.94 -7.80 11.04
CA CYS A 197 -11.77 -7.75 11.90
C CYS A 197 -11.42 -6.31 12.29
N GLY A 198 -10.98 -6.10 13.51
CA GLY A 198 -10.31 -4.89 13.99
C GLY A 198 -11.21 -3.77 14.48
N ASN A 199 -12.40 -3.61 13.95
CA ASN A 199 -13.42 -2.68 14.42
C ASN A 199 -14.81 -3.14 13.97
N ASP A 200 -15.86 -2.61 14.62
CA ASP A 200 -17.27 -2.97 14.36
C ASP A 200 -17.90 -2.15 13.21
N LEU A 201 -17.09 -1.41 12.46
CA LEU A 201 -17.58 -0.58 11.35
C LEU A 201 -17.93 -1.44 10.15
N THR A 202 -19.07 -1.15 9.52
CA THR A 202 -19.60 -1.89 8.36
C THR A 202 -19.53 -1.09 7.05
N ASN A 203 -18.81 0.01 7.05
CA ASN A 203 -18.69 0.90 5.91
C ASN A 203 -18.04 0.20 4.71
N HIS A 204 -18.66 0.37 3.54
CA HIS A 204 -18.10 -0.09 2.27
C HIS A 204 -17.21 0.98 1.65
N PHE A 205 -16.21 0.54 0.90
CA PHE A 205 -15.33 1.41 0.15
C PHE A 205 -15.01 0.81 -1.24
N SER A 206 -14.54 1.65 -2.13
CA SER A 206 -14.11 1.24 -3.47
C SER A 206 -12.78 1.89 -3.81
N ILE A 207 -11.79 1.07 -4.12
CA ILE A 207 -10.47 1.53 -4.54
C ILE A 207 -10.50 1.90 -6.02
N LYS A 208 -9.89 3.01 -6.39
CA LYS A 208 -9.87 3.56 -7.76
C LYS A 208 -8.52 3.41 -8.45
N GLY A 209 -7.49 3.01 -7.73
CA GLY A 209 -6.18 2.73 -8.28
C GLY A 209 -5.25 2.14 -7.24
N ILE A 210 -4.35 1.28 -7.69
CA ILE A 210 -3.43 0.52 -6.87
C ILE A 210 -2.00 0.86 -7.25
N VAL A 211 -1.15 1.16 -6.27
CA VAL A 211 0.30 1.30 -6.46
C VAL A 211 1.01 0.12 -5.82
N ASN A 212 1.61 -0.71 -6.64
CA ASN A 212 2.40 -1.86 -6.22
C ASN A 212 3.90 -1.56 -6.35
N MET A 213 4.56 -1.34 -5.23
CA MET A 213 6.01 -1.16 -5.20
C MET A 213 6.66 -2.48 -4.75
N TRP A 214 7.23 -3.23 -5.72
CA TRP A 214 7.90 -4.54 -5.52
C TRP A 214 7.13 -5.53 -4.63
N GLY A 215 5.82 -5.60 -4.79
CA GLY A 215 4.95 -6.63 -4.22
C GLY A 215 4.62 -7.73 -5.22
N ALA A 216 3.81 -8.69 -4.80
CA ALA A 216 3.41 -9.86 -5.57
C ALA A 216 2.02 -10.36 -5.18
N LEU A 217 1.46 -11.28 -5.96
CA LEU A 217 0.24 -12.04 -5.66
C LEU A 217 0.53 -13.54 -5.59
N PHE A 218 -0.21 -14.27 -4.79
CA PHE A 218 -0.15 -15.75 -4.78
C PHE A 218 -0.85 -16.33 -6.02
N ASP A 219 -1.91 -15.70 -6.50
CA ASP A 219 -2.68 -16.14 -7.67
C ASP A 219 -3.21 -14.94 -8.44
N THR A 220 -2.78 -14.80 -9.69
CA THR A 220 -3.28 -13.74 -10.59
C THR A 220 -4.72 -13.97 -11.04
N SER A 221 -5.26 -15.21 -10.92
CA SER A 221 -6.67 -15.48 -11.25
C SER A 221 -7.65 -14.73 -10.33
N ALA A 222 -7.19 -14.31 -9.14
CA ALA A 222 -7.95 -13.44 -8.24
C ALA A 222 -8.27 -12.06 -8.86
N MET A 223 -7.51 -11.63 -9.87
CA MET A 223 -7.75 -10.37 -10.59
C MET A 223 -8.90 -10.45 -11.62
N ARG A 224 -9.49 -11.64 -11.82
CA ARG A 224 -10.55 -11.83 -12.81
C ARG A 224 -11.78 -10.96 -12.52
N GLY A 225 -12.20 -10.17 -13.49
CA GLY A 225 -13.35 -9.26 -13.38
C GLY A 225 -13.05 -7.94 -12.69
N HIS A 226 -11.81 -7.71 -12.26
CA HIS A 226 -11.35 -6.46 -11.72
C HIS A 226 -10.86 -5.51 -12.83
N HIS A 227 -11.05 -4.20 -12.63
CA HIS A 227 -10.73 -3.16 -13.60
C HIS A 227 -9.95 -1.98 -13.00
N GLU A 228 -9.65 -2.04 -11.71
CA GLU A 228 -8.91 -0.99 -11.02
C GLU A 228 -7.52 -0.82 -11.62
N PRO A 229 -7.14 0.39 -12.08
CA PRO A 229 -5.82 0.63 -12.66
C PRO A 229 -4.68 0.28 -11.70
N ILE A 230 -3.60 -0.29 -12.23
CA ILE A 230 -2.39 -0.66 -11.49
C ILE A 230 -1.19 0.14 -11.99
N LEU A 231 -0.46 0.74 -11.06
CA LEU A 231 0.87 1.26 -11.27
C LEU A 231 1.87 0.40 -10.49
N ALA A 232 2.80 -0.25 -11.17
CA ALA A 232 3.76 -1.13 -10.58
C ALA A 232 5.20 -0.65 -10.78
N PHE A 233 6.05 -0.87 -9.75
CA PHE A 233 7.48 -0.62 -9.77
C PHE A 233 8.20 -1.87 -9.27
N HIS A 234 9.28 -2.33 -9.93
CA HIS A 234 10.02 -3.50 -9.47
C HIS A 234 11.46 -3.52 -10.03
N GLY A 235 12.40 -4.01 -9.25
CA GLY A 235 13.73 -4.34 -9.74
C GLY A 235 13.76 -5.75 -10.34
N ASP A 236 14.33 -5.92 -11.54
CA ASP A 236 14.35 -7.22 -12.25
C ASP A 236 15.31 -8.25 -11.62
N LYS A 237 16.13 -7.85 -10.65
CA LYS A 237 17.04 -8.72 -9.88
C LYS A 237 16.61 -8.85 -8.41
N ASP A 238 15.34 -8.61 -8.13
CA ASP A 238 14.78 -8.77 -6.78
C ASP A 238 14.80 -10.25 -6.35
N LYS A 239 15.49 -10.52 -5.23
CA LYS A 239 15.62 -11.85 -4.62
C LYS A 239 14.79 -12.00 -3.35
N ILE A 240 14.11 -10.93 -2.91
CA ILE A 240 13.23 -10.94 -1.72
C ILE A 240 11.79 -11.24 -2.14
N VAL A 241 11.24 -10.42 -3.04
CA VAL A 241 9.94 -10.64 -3.69
C VAL A 241 10.21 -10.83 -5.18
N PRO A 242 9.74 -11.91 -5.81
CA PRO A 242 10.10 -12.20 -7.21
C PRO A 242 9.53 -11.12 -8.15
N TYR A 243 10.32 -10.78 -9.18
CA TYR A 243 9.87 -9.94 -10.29
C TYR A 243 8.89 -10.69 -11.21
N ASP A 244 9.20 -11.94 -11.50
CA ASP A 244 8.40 -12.90 -12.28
C ASP A 244 7.69 -13.92 -11.38
N TYR A 245 7.40 -15.12 -11.89
CA TYR A 245 6.81 -16.20 -11.11
C TYR A 245 7.89 -17.09 -10.49
N ASP A 246 8.18 -16.86 -9.20
CA ASP A 246 9.20 -17.62 -8.48
C ASP A 246 8.94 -17.60 -6.97
N TYR A 247 9.82 -18.25 -6.21
CA TYR A 247 9.83 -18.21 -4.76
C TYR A 247 10.34 -16.85 -4.25
N PRO A 248 9.71 -16.26 -3.23
CA PRO A 248 10.32 -15.17 -2.47
C PRO A 248 11.52 -15.67 -1.64
N PHE A 249 12.35 -14.75 -1.14
CA PHE A 249 13.51 -15.03 -0.30
C PHE A 249 14.53 -15.98 -0.96
N GLN A 250 14.85 -15.77 -2.23
CA GLN A 250 15.77 -16.64 -2.99
C GLN A 250 17.16 -16.77 -2.36
N GLN A 251 17.57 -15.82 -1.52
CA GLN A 251 18.87 -15.83 -0.82
C GLN A 251 19.00 -16.92 0.25
N ILE A 252 17.92 -17.54 0.73
CA ILE A 252 17.99 -18.64 1.71
C ILE A 252 18.14 -20.03 1.06
N GLY A 253 18.44 -20.07 -0.24
CA GLY A 253 18.67 -21.32 -0.97
C GLY A 253 17.42 -22.22 -1.01
N ASP A 254 17.62 -23.54 -0.93
CA ASP A 254 16.51 -24.50 -1.05
C ASP A 254 15.53 -24.50 0.13
N ALA A 255 15.90 -23.91 1.28
CA ALA A 255 14.99 -23.75 2.41
C ALA A 255 13.73 -22.96 2.06
N LYS A 256 13.78 -22.06 1.07
CA LYS A 256 12.59 -21.32 0.60
C LYS A 256 11.46 -22.27 0.17
N ASN A 257 11.78 -23.38 -0.47
CA ASN A 257 10.81 -24.34 -1.00
C ASN A 257 9.96 -25.00 0.12
N LEU A 258 10.47 -24.99 1.36
CA LEU A 258 9.79 -25.54 2.55
C LEU A 258 9.05 -24.46 3.34
N LEU A 259 9.39 -23.18 3.14
CA LEU A 259 8.90 -22.09 3.98
C LEU A 259 7.87 -21.21 3.31
N VAL A 260 7.87 -21.13 1.98
CA VAL A 260 7.02 -20.21 1.22
C VAL A 260 6.53 -20.84 -0.09
N ASN A 261 5.39 -20.36 -0.57
CA ASN A 261 4.87 -20.67 -1.90
C ASN A 261 5.46 -19.74 -2.95
N LYS A 262 5.45 -20.17 -4.22
CA LYS A 262 5.74 -19.29 -5.35
C LYS A 262 4.71 -18.17 -5.43
N MET A 263 5.15 -17.02 -5.92
CA MET A 263 4.33 -15.83 -6.10
C MET A 263 4.47 -15.29 -7.51
N TYR A 264 3.45 -14.62 -7.97
CA TYR A 264 3.45 -13.86 -9.22
C TYR A 264 3.90 -12.43 -8.92
N GLY A 265 5.09 -12.08 -9.41
CA GLY A 265 5.67 -10.75 -9.26
C GLY A 265 5.01 -9.72 -10.18
N SER A 266 5.55 -8.50 -10.15
CA SER A 266 4.95 -7.36 -10.86
C SER A 266 4.88 -7.56 -12.38
N SER A 267 5.83 -8.28 -13.01
CA SER A 267 5.78 -8.57 -14.45
C SER A 267 4.57 -9.42 -14.80
N CYS A 268 4.34 -10.49 -14.03
CA CYS A 268 3.21 -11.39 -14.23
C CYS A 268 1.85 -10.70 -13.95
N ILE A 269 1.79 -9.87 -12.90
CA ILE A 269 0.58 -9.12 -12.53
C ILE A 269 0.19 -8.16 -13.65
N VAL A 270 1.14 -7.39 -14.17
CA VAL A 270 0.87 -6.40 -15.22
C VAL A 270 0.56 -7.10 -16.55
N ASP A 271 1.27 -8.17 -16.90
CA ASP A 271 0.96 -8.98 -18.09
C ASP A 271 -0.46 -9.57 -18.02
N TYR A 272 -0.85 -10.13 -16.87
CA TYR A 272 -2.19 -10.64 -16.65
C TYR A 272 -3.25 -9.53 -16.80
N ALA A 273 -3.05 -8.40 -16.13
CA ALA A 273 -3.95 -7.25 -16.18
C ALA A 273 -4.18 -6.76 -17.61
N GLN A 274 -3.10 -6.53 -18.36
CA GLN A 274 -3.17 -6.06 -19.76
C GLN A 274 -3.87 -7.07 -20.69
N LYS A 275 -3.59 -8.36 -20.54
CA LYS A 275 -4.26 -9.43 -21.32
C LYS A 275 -5.76 -9.52 -21.07
N HIS A 276 -6.24 -9.06 -19.91
CA HIS A 276 -7.64 -9.05 -19.53
C HIS A 276 -8.31 -7.66 -19.61
N GLY A 277 -7.65 -6.70 -20.28
CA GLY A 277 -8.21 -5.37 -20.53
C GLY A 277 -8.18 -4.42 -19.32
N GLN A 278 -7.46 -4.78 -18.25
CA GLN A 278 -7.23 -3.91 -17.10
C GLN A 278 -6.06 -2.96 -17.39
N GLN A 279 -6.20 -1.68 -17.07
CA GLN A 279 -5.12 -0.71 -17.21
C GLN A 279 -4.00 -1.01 -16.21
N ALA A 280 -2.80 -1.28 -16.70
CA ALA A 280 -1.65 -1.54 -15.85
C ALA A 280 -0.36 -1.04 -16.50
N THR A 281 0.52 -0.46 -15.68
CA THR A 281 1.83 0.04 -16.10
C THR A 281 2.90 -0.48 -15.14
N LEU A 282 4.00 -1.01 -15.68
CA LEU A 282 5.16 -1.46 -14.93
C LEU A 282 6.38 -0.60 -15.28
N TYR A 283 7.03 -0.07 -14.25
CA TYR A 283 8.37 0.52 -14.35
C TYR A 283 9.40 -0.45 -13.79
N THR A 284 10.20 -1.03 -14.66
CA THR A 284 11.27 -1.95 -14.28
C THR A 284 12.56 -1.17 -14.03
N PHE A 285 13.16 -1.39 -12.87
CA PHE A 285 14.52 -0.90 -12.56
C PHE A 285 15.53 -1.98 -12.91
N GLU A 286 16.12 -1.85 -14.10
CA GLU A 286 17.08 -2.84 -14.64
C GLU A 286 18.30 -3.00 -13.74
N GLY A 287 18.66 -4.26 -13.45
CA GLY A 287 19.78 -4.64 -12.58
C GLY A 287 19.56 -4.34 -11.09
N ALA A 288 18.41 -3.77 -10.72
CA ALA A 288 18.12 -3.45 -9.32
C ALA A 288 17.52 -4.65 -8.58
N GLY A 289 17.86 -4.76 -7.30
CA GLY A 289 17.25 -5.69 -6.36
C GLY A 289 16.01 -5.13 -5.68
N HIS A 290 15.73 -5.67 -4.50
CA HIS A 290 14.61 -5.23 -3.67
C HIS A 290 14.75 -3.77 -3.21
N SER A 291 13.63 -3.03 -3.21
CA SER A 291 13.61 -1.61 -2.80
C SER A 291 14.61 -0.73 -3.54
N PRO A 292 14.46 -0.53 -4.87
CA PRO A 292 15.43 0.20 -5.71
C PRO A 292 15.80 1.60 -5.21
N HIS A 293 14.88 2.27 -4.49
CA HIS A 293 15.09 3.58 -3.89
C HIS A 293 16.02 3.58 -2.65
N ASN A 294 16.36 2.40 -2.12
CA ASN A 294 17.39 2.22 -1.09
C ASN A 294 18.78 1.95 -1.69
N ASN A 295 19.07 2.53 -2.86
CA ASN A 295 20.35 2.36 -3.53
C ASN A 295 21.50 2.86 -2.65
N PRO A 296 22.65 2.13 -2.56
CA PRO A 296 23.83 2.58 -1.82
C PRO A 296 24.40 3.94 -2.28
N ASN A 297 24.17 4.32 -3.52
CA ASN A 297 24.48 5.66 -4.03
C ASN A 297 23.32 6.60 -3.66
N PRO A 298 23.53 7.60 -2.76
CA PRO A 298 22.44 8.48 -2.30
C PRO A 298 21.81 9.32 -3.41
N LYS A 299 22.59 9.71 -4.43
CA LYS A 299 22.07 10.45 -5.59
C LYS A 299 21.09 9.59 -6.38
N LYS A 300 21.49 8.36 -6.72
CA LYS A 300 20.64 7.41 -7.42
C LYS A 300 19.42 7.01 -6.60
N ALA A 301 19.58 6.83 -5.29
CA ALA A 301 18.48 6.58 -4.36
C ALA A 301 17.43 7.69 -4.42
N ASN A 302 17.88 8.94 -4.37
CA ASN A 302 17.00 10.10 -4.42
C ASN A 302 16.33 10.27 -5.80
N GLU A 303 17.05 10.03 -6.88
CA GLU A 303 16.49 10.04 -8.24
C GLU A 303 15.38 9.01 -8.41
N ILE A 304 15.60 7.77 -7.95
CA ILE A 304 14.58 6.71 -7.99
C ILE A 304 13.39 7.06 -7.10
N PHE A 305 13.62 7.59 -5.90
CA PHE A 305 12.55 8.00 -4.99
C PHE A 305 11.63 9.04 -5.63
N HIS A 306 12.20 10.08 -6.24
CA HIS A 306 11.41 11.13 -6.91
C HIS A 306 10.76 10.62 -8.18
N PHE A 307 11.41 9.76 -8.96
CA PHE A 307 10.80 9.13 -10.12
C PHE A 307 9.52 8.37 -9.74
N ILE A 308 9.58 7.54 -8.67
CA ILE A 308 8.40 6.83 -8.16
C ILE A 308 7.32 7.83 -7.73
N GLN A 309 7.68 8.86 -6.97
CA GLN A 309 6.78 9.91 -6.51
C GLN A 309 6.05 10.60 -7.67
N ASP A 310 6.78 11.01 -8.69
CA ASP A 310 6.23 11.71 -9.85
C ASP A 310 5.27 10.80 -10.64
N LYS A 311 5.64 9.53 -10.85
CA LYS A 311 4.78 8.56 -11.53
C LYS A 311 3.51 8.24 -10.75
N MET A 312 3.57 8.16 -9.42
CA MET A 312 2.37 8.05 -8.58
C MET A 312 1.49 9.30 -8.69
N THR A 313 2.09 10.48 -8.70
CA THR A 313 1.37 11.76 -8.86
C THR A 313 0.62 11.81 -10.19
N ASP A 314 1.29 11.49 -11.28
CA ASP A 314 0.68 11.42 -12.61
C ASP A 314 -0.47 10.40 -12.65
N PHE A 315 -0.25 9.21 -12.09
CA PHE A 315 -1.21 8.12 -12.07
C PHE A 315 -2.51 8.49 -11.35
N PHE A 316 -2.42 9.00 -10.13
CA PHE A 316 -3.60 9.39 -9.36
C PHE A 316 -4.32 10.57 -10.02
N TYR A 317 -3.58 11.54 -10.52
CA TYR A 317 -4.16 12.70 -11.21
C TYR A 317 -4.94 12.31 -12.47
N GLN A 318 -4.42 11.39 -13.28
CA GLN A 318 -5.12 10.90 -14.47
C GLN A 318 -6.46 10.24 -14.13
N ILE A 319 -6.52 9.45 -13.08
CA ILE A 319 -7.77 8.81 -12.64
C ILE A 319 -8.78 9.86 -12.15
N ILE A 320 -8.35 10.85 -11.36
CA ILE A 320 -9.20 11.94 -10.90
C ILE A 320 -9.74 12.75 -12.08
N ARG A 321 -8.89 13.07 -13.05
CA ARG A 321 -9.28 13.81 -14.26
C ARG A 321 -10.31 13.06 -15.10
N GLN A 322 -10.11 11.76 -15.29
CA GLN A 322 -11.06 10.90 -16.04
C GLN A 322 -12.44 10.88 -15.39
N LYS A 323 -12.50 10.82 -14.04
CA LYS A 323 -13.78 10.89 -13.32
C LYS A 323 -14.46 12.24 -13.54
N LYS A 324 -13.76 13.36 -13.36
CA LYS A 324 -14.32 14.71 -13.58
C LYS A 324 -14.90 14.87 -14.98
N LEU A 325 -14.23 14.33 -16.02
CA LEU A 325 -14.72 14.36 -17.39
C LEU A 325 -16.01 13.54 -17.59
N LYS A 326 -16.09 12.36 -16.98
CA LYS A 326 -17.31 11.53 -17.04
C LYS A 326 -18.50 12.20 -16.33
N ASP A 327 -18.26 12.78 -15.16
CA ASP A 327 -19.29 13.46 -14.37
C ASP A 327 -19.84 14.68 -15.14
N SER A 328 -18.99 15.44 -15.83
CA SER A 328 -19.39 16.59 -16.65
C SER A 328 -20.18 16.20 -17.90
N THR A 329 -19.89 15.04 -18.51
CA THR A 329 -20.63 14.55 -19.69
C THR A 329 -21.98 13.90 -19.34
N SER A 330 -22.15 13.46 -18.11
CA SER A 330 -23.40 12.85 -17.64
C SER A 330 -24.47 13.87 -17.20
N GLN A 331 -24.07 15.15 -17.09
CA GLN A 331 -24.97 16.27 -16.71
C GLN A 331 -25.50 17.06 -17.92
N ASN A 332 -25.04 16.74 -19.11
CA ASN A 332 -25.52 17.27 -20.40
C ASN A 332 -26.35 16.22 -21.14
#